data_e28216d210078bd6e40eb89be7d88ae4
#
_entry.id   e28216d210078bd6e40eb89be7d88ae4
#
_cell.length_a   1.000
_cell.length_b   1.000
_cell.length_c   1.000
_cell.angle_alpha   90.00
_cell.angle_beta   90.00
_cell.angle_gamma   90.00
#
_symmetry.space_group_name_H-M   'P 1'
#
loop_
_entity.id
_entity.type
_entity.pdbx_description
1 polymer ?
#
loop_
_entity_poly.entity_id
_entity_poly.type
_entity_poly.pdbx_seq_one_letter_code
_entity_poly.pdbx_strand_id
1 'polypeptide(L)'
;AEELSQPAKQWLEMASKRQRLAMYDTKSQFIRATTEGDGDFAAFGQAVISREINWNAPQPHLLYRCWHLRDVAWQEDFTGTVSEIHVNWNPTVSMLKGMFGDNVHKTLKDRKEGAGARKVRCRRTVMKSEEWNKNKMPWVVLYLDCENNHMMREEYVWSHGFTIPRWQTVSGSQYAFSPATVAGLPDARLLQAMSLTLLEAGEFAVRPPVIATQEAIRSDINWFPGGITYADIEYDERKGDVLRPISQDKSGIPFGIEFAQDQKEMLAAAFYINKLTLPPPTAEMTAYEVGQRVEEYIRSALPLFEPMETQYNGGICEDTFSVLLKAGVFGPVQEIPEELQGRDVEFKFISPLHDAIERKQASTFLESSQLIANAMSLDPSTVVTMDIHKALRDALDGIGAEADWIRSMEAVQEIVAEQQQMAEAKEAMAMAEQAGSAAKEMRDATEQ
;
A
#
# COMPACT_ATOMS: atom_id res chain seq x y z
N ALA A 1 25.39 -2.26 -1.95
CA ALA A 1 24.64 -2.89 -3.03
C ALA A 1 25.63 -3.04 -4.21
N GLU A 2 25.81 -4.26 -4.71
CA GLU A 2 26.58 -4.51 -5.93
C GLU A 2 25.85 -3.83 -7.09
N GLU A 3 26.59 -3.10 -7.93
CA GLU A 3 26.05 -2.48 -9.13
C GLU A 3 25.57 -3.59 -10.08
N LEU A 4 24.27 -3.69 -10.30
CA LEU A 4 23.69 -4.63 -11.24
C LEU A 4 24.02 -4.22 -12.68
N SER A 5 24.30 -5.21 -13.53
CA SER A 5 24.49 -4.99 -14.96
C SER A 5 23.22 -4.43 -15.61
N GLN A 6 23.39 -3.73 -16.74
CA GLN A 6 22.25 -3.17 -17.46
C GLN A 6 21.22 -4.23 -17.90
N PRO A 7 21.60 -5.43 -18.40
CA PRO A 7 20.65 -6.49 -18.69
C PRO A 7 19.86 -6.96 -17.47
N ALA A 8 20.51 -7.00 -16.29
CA ALA A 8 19.82 -7.39 -15.04
C ALA A 8 18.78 -6.34 -14.62
N LYS A 9 19.12 -5.04 -14.72
CA LYS A 9 18.18 -3.94 -14.45
C LYS A 9 16.98 -3.99 -15.40
N GLN A 10 17.20 -4.18 -16.69
CA GLN A 10 16.14 -4.29 -17.71
C GLN A 10 15.22 -5.49 -17.46
N TRP A 11 15.81 -6.64 -17.09
CA TRP A 11 15.00 -7.83 -16.76
C TRP A 11 14.14 -7.59 -15.53
N LEU A 12 14.67 -6.99 -14.46
CA LEU A 12 13.91 -6.66 -13.25
C LEU A 12 12.78 -5.67 -13.53
N GLU A 13 13.02 -4.67 -14.36
CA GLU A 13 12.02 -3.71 -14.78
C GLU A 13 10.89 -4.38 -15.59
N MET A 14 11.23 -5.25 -16.54
CA MET A 14 10.26 -6.05 -17.30
C MET A 14 9.44 -6.95 -16.35
N ALA A 15 10.10 -7.62 -15.41
CA ALA A 15 9.45 -8.49 -14.43
C ALA A 15 8.48 -7.69 -13.54
N SER A 16 8.90 -6.52 -13.05
CA SER A 16 8.05 -5.60 -12.28
C SER A 16 6.83 -5.11 -13.07
N LYS A 17 7.01 -4.72 -14.33
CA LYS A 17 5.91 -4.32 -15.23
C LYS A 17 4.92 -5.48 -15.44
N ARG A 18 5.40 -6.70 -15.69
CA ARG A 18 4.54 -7.89 -15.85
C ARG A 18 3.80 -8.27 -14.57
N GLN A 19 4.50 -8.23 -13.43
CA GLN A 19 3.89 -8.47 -12.13
C GLN A 19 2.78 -7.48 -11.85
N ARG A 20 3.03 -6.19 -12.03
CA ARG A 20 2.01 -5.13 -11.83
C ARG A 20 0.79 -5.35 -12.70
N LEU A 21 0.97 -5.68 -13.99
CA LEU A 21 -0.14 -6.00 -14.89
C LEU A 21 -0.94 -7.20 -14.40
N ALA A 22 -0.27 -8.27 -13.93
CA ALA A 22 -0.95 -9.46 -13.40
C ALA A 22 -1.70 -9.18 -12.09
N MET A 23 -1.13 -8.35 -11.20
CA MET A 23 -1.77 -7.97 -9.93
C MET A 23 -3.02 -7.11 -10.17
N TYR A 24 -2.94 -6.12 -11.06
CA TYR A 24 -4.03 -5.18 -11.34
C TYR A 24 -5.02 -5.67 -12.40
N ASP A 25 -4.90 -6.90 -12.89
CA ASP A 25 -5.95 -7.51 -13.71
C ASP A 25 -7.26 -7.54 -12.92
N THR A 26 -8.36 -7.15 -13.56
CA THR A 26 -9.70 -7.12 -12.92
C THR A 26 -10.12 -8.48 -12.36
N LYS A 27 -9.64 -9.58 -12.94
CA LYS A 27 -9.91 -10.95 -12.49
C LYS A 27 -9.16 -11.32 -11.22
N SER A 28 -8.06 -10.64 -10.92
CA SER A 28 -7.21 -10.93 -9.75
C SER A 28 -7.87 -10.56 -8.42
N GLN A 29 -8.85 -9.66 -8.43
CA GLN A 29 -9.50 -9.09 -7.23
C GLN A 29 -8.51 -8.41 -6.26
N PHE A 30 -7.34 -8.00 -6.75
CA PHE A 30 -6.27 -7.40 -5.94
C PHE A 30 -6.74 -6.14 -5.21
N ILE A 31 -7.30 -5.17 -5.97
CA ILE A 31 -7.79 -3.90 -5.41
C ILE A 31 -8.83 -4.13 -4.31
N ARG A 32 -9.76 -5.08 -4.54
CA ARG A 32 -10.77 -5.41 -3.54
C ARG A 32 -10.14 -6.00 -2.28
N ALA A 33 -9.25 -6.98 -2.43
CA ALA A 33 -8.62 -7.64 -1.31
C ALA A 33 -7.74 -6.69 -0.48
N THR A 34 -7.00 -5.78 -1.13
CA THR A 34 -6.20 -4.76 -0.44
C THR A 34 -7.06 -3.72 0.25
N THR A 35 -8.14 -3.22 -0.38
CA THR A 35 -9.06 -2.27 0.26
C THR A 35 -9.71 -2.86 1.52
N GLU A 36 -10.14 -4.13 1.49
CA GLU A 36 -10.65 -4.85 2.65
C GLU A 36 -9.55 -5.03 3.71
N GLY A 37 -8.33 -5.39 3.29
CA GLY A 37 -7.16 -5.56 4.15
C GLY A 37 -6.68 -4.27 4.80
N ASP A 38 -6.72 -3.15 4.09
CA ASP A 38 -6.36 -1.83 4.61
C ASP A 38 -7.29 -1.43 5.77
N GLY A 39 -8.59 -1.72 5.62
CA GLY A 39 -9.57 -1.51 6.69
C GLY A 39 -9.26 -2.33 7.94
N ASP A 40 -8.98 -3.62 7.80
CA ASP A 40 -8.60 -4.50 8.90
C ASP A 40 -7.25 -4.09 9.52
N PHE A 41 -6.27 -3.75 8.69
CA PHE A 41 -4.96 -3.29 9.13
C PHE A 41 -5.04 -1.97 9.94
N ALA A 42 -5.80 -1.00 9.45
CA ALA A 42 -5.99 0.26 10.16
C ALA A 42 -6.74 0.08 11.49
N ALA A 43 -7.77 -0.78 11.52
CA ALA A 43 -8.60 -0.98 12.71
C ALA A 43 -7.95 -1.91 13.74
N PHE A 44 -7.35 -3.01 13.31
CA PHE A 44 -6.85 -4.07 14.20
C PHE A 44 -5.33 -4.17 14.24
N GLY A 45 -4.63 -3.46 13.35
CA GLY A 45 -3.17 -3.52 13.23
C GLY A 45 -2.66 -4.77 12.52
N GLN A 46 -3.54 -5.53 11.88
CA GLN A 46 -3.19 -6.75 11.16
C GLN A 46 -4.25 -7.06 10.11
N ALA A 47 -3.84 -7.70 9.02
CA ALA A 47 -4.73 -8.19 7.98
C ALA A 47 -4.29 -9.57 7.53
N VAL A 48 -5.16 -10.31 6.85
CA VAL A 48 -4.84 -11.63 6.29
C VAL A 48 -5.26 -11.65 4.84
N ILE A 49 -4.29 -11.64 3.94
CA ILE A 49 -4.52 -11.67 2.50
C ILE A 49 -3.93 -12.95 1.93
N SER A 50 -4.76 -13.77 1.29
CA SER A 50 -4.30 -14.92 0.54
C SER A 50 -4.14 -14.57 -0.94
N ARG A 51 -3.16 -15.22 -1.55
CA ARG A 51 -2.92 -15.20 -3.01
C ARG A 51 -2.76 -16.62 -3.52
N GLU A 52 -3.33 -16.88 -4.66
CA GLU A 52 -3.24 -18.16 -5.36
C GLU A 52 -3.40 -17.94 -6.86
N ILE A 53 -2.98 -18.92 -7.65
CA ILE A 53 -3.29 -18.92 -9.08
C ILE A 53 -4.56 -19.75 -9.28
N ASN A 54 -5.56 -19.16 -9.91
CA ASN A 54 -6.77 -19.85 -10.30
C ASN A 54 -6.53 -20.68 -11.56
N TRP A 55 -6.09 -21.91 -11.38
CA TRP A 55 -5.87 -22.86 -12.47
C TRP A 55 -7.17 -23.41 -13.09
N ASN A 56 -8.30 -23.27 -12.40
CA ASN A 56 -9.59 -23.76 -12.89
C ASN A 56 -10.24 -22.80 -13.91
N ALA A 57 -9.71 -21.60 -14.06
CA ALA A 57 -10.18 -20.65 -15.06
C ALA A 57 -9.67 -21.04 -16.46
N PRO A 58 -10.41 -20.72 -17.56
CA PRO A 58 -9.95 -20.94 -18.93
C PRO A 58 -8.59 -20.30 -19.23
N GLN A 59 -8.30 -19.19 -18.58
CA GLN A 59 -7.00 -18.52 -18.56
C GLN A 59 -6.57 -18.40 -17.09
N PRO A 60 -5.49 -19.09 -16.68
CA PRO A 60 -4.96 -18.95 -15.33
C PRO A 60 -4.61 -17.50 -15.00
N HIS A 61 -5.00 -17.05 -13.82
CA HIS A 61 -4.74 -15.69 -13.34
C HIS A 61 -4.54 -15.69 -11.84
N LEU A 62 -3.91 -14.66 -11.31
CA LEU A 62 -3.80 -14.44 -9.88
C LEU A 62 -5.19 -14.22 -9.27
N LEU A 63 -5.38 -14.67 -8.04
CA LEU A 63 -6.57 -14.43 -7.24
C LEU A 63 -6.14 -14.03 -5.85
N TYR A 64 -6.53 -12.83 -5.43
CA TYR A 64 -6.34 -12.32 -4.08
C TYR A 64 -7.64 -12.34 -3.31
N ARG A 65 -7.54 -12.60 -2.02
CA ARG A 65 -8.69 -12.58 -1.11
C ARG A 65 -8.27 -12.12 0.28
N CYS A 66 -8.97 -11.13 0.79
CA CYS A 66 -8.87 -10.76 2.21
C CYS A 66 -9.77 -11.71 3.02
N TRP A 67 -9.27 -12.17 4.15
CA TRP A 67 -9.97 -13.04 5.08
C TRP A 67 -10.26 -12.28 6.36
N HIS A 68 -11.51 -12.37 6.82
CA HIS A 68 -11.87 -11.76 8.08
C HIS A 68 -11.08 -12.40 9.24
N LEU A 69 -10.52 -11.58 10.12
CA LEU A 69 -9.66 -12.05 11.24
C LEU A 69 -10.34 -13.07 12.15
N ARG A 70 -11.68 -13.01 12.27
CA ARG A 70 -12.48 -14.00 13.01
C ARG A 70 -12.34 -15.42 12.45
N ASP A 71 -12.13 -15.56 11.16
CA ASP A 71 -12.17 -16.84 10.45
C ASP A 71 -10.76 -17.42 10.25
N VAL A 72 -9.71 -16.72 10.68
CA VAL A 72 -8.30 -17.12 10.51
C VAL A 72 -7.58 -17.16 11.85
N ALA A 73 -6.77 -18.18 12.03
CA ALA A 73 -5.79 -18.28 13.12
C ALA A 73 -4.46 -18.71 12.54
N TRP A 74 -3.37 -18.25 13.11
CA TRP A 74 -2.02 -18.64 12.69
C TRP A 74 -1.13 -18.86 13.91
N GLN A 75 -0.03 -19.56 13.68
CA GLN A 75 1.00 -19.82 14.66
C GLN A 75 2.36 -19.42 14.09
N GLU A 76 3.22 -18.91 14.95
CA GLU A 76 4.61 -18.59 14.64
C GLU A 76 5.53 -19.69 15.15
N ASP A 77 6.64 -19.87 14.43
CA ASP A 77 7.74 -20.69 14.91
C ASP A 77 8.67 -19.88 15.82
N PHE A 78 9.74 -20.53 16.27
CA PHE A 78 10.75 -19.89 17.14
C PHE A 78 11.50 -18.73 16.49
N THR A 79 11.44 -18.58 15.18
CA THR A 79 12.03 -17.46 14.42
C THR A 79 11.09 -16.26 14.32
N GLY A 80 9.84 -16.38 14.78
CA GLY A 80 8.81 -15.35 14.63
C GLY A 80 8.18 -15.32 13.24
N THR A 81 8.46 -16.33 12.39
CA THR A 81 7.81 -16.48 11.10
C THR A 81 6.56 -17.35 11.21
N VAL A 82 5.56 -17.06 10.36
CA VAL A 82 4.31 -17.84 10.34
C VAL A 82 4.61 -19.26 9.88
N SER A 83 4.31 -20.25 10.73
CA SER A 83 4.55 -21.68 10.49
C SER A 83 3.28 -22.46 10.16
N GLU A 84 2.14 -22.03 10.67
CA GLU A 84 0.87 -22.70 10.47
C GLU A 84 -0.27 -21.69 10.34
N ILE A 85 -1.21 -21.94 9.41
CA ILE A 85 -2.35 -21.05 9.15
C ILE A 85 -3.60 -21.90 9.02
N HIS A 86 -4.65 -21.54 9.77
CA HIS A 86 -5.96 -22.16 9.70
C HIS A 86 -7.00 -21.15 9.24
N VAL A 87 -7.73 -21.49 8.19
CA VAL A 87 -8.82 -20.66 7.66
C VAL A 87 -10.12 -21.46 7.74
N ASN A 88 -11.08 -20.97 8.49
CA ASN A 88 -12.43 -21.51 8.51
C ASN A 88 -13.28 -20.81 7.43
N TRP A 89 -14.01 -21.58 6.65
CA TRP A 89 -14.87 -21.06 5.61
C TRP A 89 -16.11 -21.94 5.43
N ASN A 90 -17.20 -21.36 4.98
CA ASN A 90 -18.47 -22.04 4.88
C ASN A 90 -18.97 -22.01 3.43
N PRO A 91 -18.38 -22.80 2.51
CA PRO A 91 -18.80 -22.87 1.13
C PRO A 91 -20.14 -23.62 0.99
N THR A 92 -20.82 -23.38 -0.12
CA THR A 92 -21.98 -24.18 -0.47
C THR A 92 -21.55 -25.54 -1.03
N VAL A 93 -22.43 -26.53 -0.95
CA VAL A 93 -22.20 -27.87 -1.52
C VAL A 93 -21.88 -27.77 -3.02
N SER A 94 -22.56 -26.86 -3.74
CA SER A 94 -22.30 -26.62 -5.15
C SER A 94 -20.90 -26.12 -5.41
N MET A 95 -20.40 -25.19 -4.58
CA MET A 95 -19.01 -24.69 -4.67
C MET A 95 -18.00 -25.80 -4.38
N LEU A 96 -18.25 -26.64 -3.36
CA LEU A 96 -17.37 -27.77 -3.03
C LEU A 96 -17.28 -28.77 -4.18
N LYS A 97 -18.42 -29.09 -4.80
CA LYS A 97 -18.44 -29.97 -5.99
C LYS A 97 -17.68 -29.36 -7.18
N GLY A 98 -17.79 -28.05 -7.39
CA GLY A 98 -17.03 -27.35 -8.44
C GLY A 98 -15.52 -27.34 -8.17
N MET A 99 -15.09 -27.20 -6.91
CA MET A 99 -13.66 -27.11 -6.55
C MET A 99 -12.97 -28.48 -6.44
N PHE A 100 -13.65 -29.46 -5.87
CA PHE A 100 -13.04 -30.74 -5.50
C PHE A 100 -13.61 -31.96 -6.30
N GLY A 101 -14.63 -31.73 -7.11
CA GLY A 101 -15.21 -32.78 -7.95
C GLY A 101 -15.62 -34.03 -7.16
N ASP A 102 -15.01 -35.16 -7.50
CA ASP A 102 -15.28 -36.45 -6.86
C ASP A 102 -14.67 -36.66 -5.49
N ASN A 103 -13.83 -35.76 -5.03
CA ASN A 103 -13.19 -35.86 -3.70
C ASN A 103 -14.08 -35.33 -2.56
N VAL A 104 -15.28 -34.86 -2.87
CA VAL A 104 -16.26 -34.45 -1.86
C VAL A 104 -16.86 -35.68 -1.18
N HIS A 105 -17.12 -35.59 0.12
CA HIS A 105 -17.68 -36.71 0.89
C HIS A 105 -19.01 -37.25 0.31
N LYS A 106 -19.23 -38.56 0.40
CA LYS A 106 -20.40 -39.25 -0.22
C LYS A 106 -21.74 -38.64 0.20
N THR A 107 -21.90 -38.27 1.48
CA THR A 107 -23.14 -37.65 1.99
C THR A 107 -23.50 -36.33 1.30
N LEU A 108 -22.52 -35.63 0.73
CA LEU A 108 -22.70 -34.39 -0.01
C LEU A 108 -22.95 -34.64 -1.50
N LYS A 109 -22.51 -35.81 -2.02
CA LYS A 109 -22.74 -36.23 -3.41
C LYS A 109 -24.19 -36.66 -3.64
N ASP A 110 -24.74 -37.45 -2.71
CA ASP A 110 -26.02 -38.18 -2.86
C ASP A 110 -27.25 -37.32 -2.60
N ARG A 111 -27.11 -36.03 -2.36
CA ARG A 111 -28.24 -35.15 -2.02
C ARG A 111 -29.02 -34.73 -3.26
N LYS A 112 -30.37 -34.82 -3.09
CA LYS A 112 -31.38 -34.42 -4.09
C LYS A 112 -31.21 -32.98 -4.57
N GLU A 113 -31.75 -32.69 -5.75
CA GLU A 113 -31.86 -31.33 -6.29
C GLU A 113 -32.39 -30.35 -5.23
N GLY A 114 -31.71 -29.20 -5.08
CA GLY A 114 -32.02 -28.18 -4.07
C GLY A 114 -31.07 -28.12 -2.86
N ALA A 115 -30.29 -29.17 -2.57
CA ALA A 115 -29.32 -29.16 -1.47
C ALA A 115 -28.00 -28.42 -1.79
N GLY A 116 -27.85 -27.93 -3.02
CA GLY A 116 -26.64 -27.25 -3.48
C GLY A 116 -26.31 -25.93 -2.74
N ALA A 117 -27.33 -25.25 -2.22
CA ALA A 117 -27.19 -23.99 -1.47
C ALA A 117 -26.80 -24.19 0.01
N ARG A 118 -26.83 -25.43 0.52
CA ARG A 118 -26.42 -25.70 1.91
C ARG A 118 -24.96 -25.33 2.11
N LYS A 119 -24.67 -24.61 3.17
CA LYS A 119 -23.30 -24.30 3.62
C LYS A 119 -22.74 -25.48 4.41
N VAL A 120 -21.48 -25.78 4.22
CA VAL A 120 -20.73 -26.83 4.92
C VAL A 120 -19.55 -26.18 5.61
N ARG A 121 -19.32 -26.51 6.87
CA ARG A 121 -18.18 -25.98 7.62
C ARG A 121 -16.92 -26.69 7.19
N CYS A 122 -16.05 -25.96 6.53
CA CYS A 122 -14.77 -26.45 6.05
C CYS A 122 -13.60 -25.68 6.68
N ARG A 123 -12.44 -26.31 6.69
CA ARG A 123 -11.18 -25.70 7.12
C ARG A 123 -10.12 -25.91 6.05
N ARG A 124 -9.38 -24.84 5.76
CA ARG A 124 -8.11 -24.89 5.02
C ARG A 124 -6.99 -24.72 6.03
N THR A 125 -6.12 -25.72 6.11
CA THR A 125 -4.92 -25.68 6.96
C THR A 125 -3.70 -25.64 6.07
N VAL A 126 -2.79 -24.72 6.35
CA VAL A 126 -1.49 -24.60 5.68
C VAL A 126 -0.42 -24.73 6.75
N MET A 127 0.49 -25.70 6.57
CA MET A 127 1.54 -25.97 7.54
C MET A 127 2.82 -26.42 6.83
N LYS A 128 3.93 -26.45 7.56
CA LYS A 128 5.20 -26.98 7.02
C LYS A 128 5.04 -28.46 6.67
N SER A 129 5.52 -28.87 5.49
CA SER A 129 5.40 -30.26 5.04
C SER A 129 6.16 -31.25 5.94
N GLU A 130 7.17 -30.79 6.68
CA GLU A 130 7.92 -31.62 7.65
C GLU A 130 7.07 -32.07 8.82
N GLU A 131 6.04 -31.29 9.19
CA GLU A 131 5.13 -31.60 10.31
C GLU A 131 3.99 -32.55 9.90
N TRP A 132 3.77 -32.73 8.58
CA TRP A 132 2.73 -33.63 8.04
C TRP A 132 3.34 -34.88 7.38
N ASN A 133 3.71 -34.74 6.13
CA ASN A 133 4.39 -35.75 5.36
C ASN A 133 5.57 -35.11 4.65
N LYS A 134 6.79 -35.42 5.00
CA LYS A 134 7.99 -34.81 4.44
C LYS A 134 7.98 -34.87 2.91
N ASN A 135 7.98 -33.70 2.26
CA ASN A 135 8.00 -33.56 0.81
C ASN A 135 9.14 -32.63 0.38
N LYS A 136 9.44 -32.60 -0.92
CA LYS A 136 10.38 -31.62 -1.50
C LYS A 136 9.88 -30.18 -1.40
N MET A 137 8.54 -29.99 -1.45
CA MET A 137 7.92 -28.68 -1.28
C MET A 137 7.76 -28.36 0.21
N PRO A 138 8.11 -27.16 0.66
CA PRO A 138 8.17 -26.83 2.09
C PRO A 138 6.81 -26.74 2.78
N TRP A 139 5.73 -26.58 2.04
CA TRP A 139 4.39 -26.36 2.60
C TRP A 139 3.38 -27.38 2.08
N VAL A 140 2.41 -27.72 2.92
CA VAL A 140 1.25 -28.53 2.57
C VAL A 140 -0.03 -27.75 2.88
N VAL A 141 -0.98 -27.81 1.95
CA VAL A 141 -2.32 -27.25 2.08
C VAL A 141 -3.34 -28.36 2.17
N LEU A 142 -4.07 -28.42 3.26
CA LEU A 142 -5.08 -29.45 3.54
C LEU A 142 -6.47 -28.79 3.49
N TYR A 143 -7.37 -29.37 2.73
CA TYR A 143 -8.78 -28.95 2.66
C TYR A 143 -9.64 -29.98 3.36
N LEU A 144 -10.26 -29.60 4.46
CA LEU A 144 -10.98 -30.48 5.38
C LEU A 144 -12.47 -30.12 5.41
N ASP A 145 -13.33 -31.10 5.26
CA ASP A 145 -14.74 -31.03 5.61
C ASP A 145 -14.89 -31.38 7.10
N CYS A 146 -15.12 -30.37 7.94
CA CYS A 146 -15.21 -30.53 9.40
C CYS A 146 -16.50 -31.19 9.85
N GLU A 147 -17.56 -31.20 9.03
CA GLU A 147 -18.82 -31.86 9.39
C GLU A 147 -18.75 -33.38 9.23
N ASN A 148 -18.04 -33.84 8.19
CA ASN A 148 -17.92 -35.25 7.88
C ASN A 148 -16.55 -35.85 8.22
N ASN A 149 -15.65 -35.06 8.84
CA ASN A 149 -14.25 -35.44 9.12
C ASN A 149 -13.55 -36.04 7.89
N HIS A 150 -13.69 -35.39 6.75
CA HIS A 150 -13.19 -35.88 5.47
C HIS A 150 -12.17 -34.92 4.87
N MET A 151 -11.01 -35.45 4.45
CA MET A 151 -10.01 -34.68 3.72
C MET A 151 -10.38 -34.67 2.23
N MET A 152 -10.67 -33.49 1.69
CA MET A 152 -11.06 -33.32 0.29
C MET A 152 -9.86 -33.20 -0.64
N ARG A 153 -8.79 -32.55 -0.22
CA ARG A 153 -7.57 -32.36 -1.01
C ARG A 153 -6.36 -32.15 -0.09
N GLU A 154 -5.25 -32.71 -0.52
CA GLU A 154 -3.91 -32.45 -0.01
C GLU A 154 -3.08 -31.92 -1.17
N GLU A 155 -2.42 -30.79 -1.00
CA GLU A 155 -1.66 -30.13 -2.05
C GLU A 155 -0.35 -29.62 -1.47
N TYR A 156 0.77 -29.94 -2.12
CA TYR A 156 2.08 -29.44 -1.72
C TYR A 156 2.42 -28.18 -2.51
N VAL A 157 2.90 -27.14 -1.84
CA VAL A 157 3.16 -25.83 -2.42
C VAL A 157 4.50 -25.27 -1.94
N TRP A 158 5.06 -24.38 -2.73
CA TRP A 158 6.34 -23.73 -2.38
C TRP A 158 6.20 -22.58 -1.39
N SER A 159 5.07 -21.91 -1.36
CA SER A 159 4.78 -20.79 -0.47
C SER A 159 3.44 -21.03 0.21
N HIS A 160 3.31 -20.64 1.47
CA HIS A 160 2.04 -20.75 2.21
C HIS A 160 0.89 -19.95 1.59
N GLY A 161 1.19 -18.99 0.69
CA GLY A 161 0.18 -18.25 -0.07
C GLY A 161 -0.58 -17.19 0.74
N PHE A 162 -0.10 -16.79 1.91
CA PHE A 162 -0.71 -15.77 2.76
C PHE A 162 0.29 -14.67 3.09
N THR A 163 -0.19 -13.43 3.13
CA THR A 163 0.53 -12.30 3.71
C THR A 163 -0.24 -11.84 4.93
N ILE A 164 0.45 -11.80 6.08
CA ILE A 164 -0.13 -11.42 7.38
C ILE A 164 0.69 -10.25 7.94
N PRO A 165 0.46 -9.04 7.44
CA PRO A 165 1.15 -7.86 7.94
C PRO A 165 0.70 -7.52 9.35
N ARG A 166 1.64 -7.05 10.18
CA ARG A 166 1.42 -6.68 11.58
C ARG A 166 2.01 -5.32 11.85
N TRP A 167 1.20 -4.39 12.32
CA TRP A 167 1.63 -3.02 12.54
C TRP A 167 2.50 -2.91 13.79
N GLN A 168 1.94 -3.23 14.93
CA GLN A 168 2.68 -3.20 16.19
C GLN A 168 2.48 -4.51 16.94
N THR A 169 3.57 -5.23 17.14
CA THR A 169 3.57 -6.48 17.89
C THR A 169 3.96 -6.25 19.35
N VAL A 170 3.45 -7.08 20.24
CA VAL A 170 3.82 -7.10 21.67
C VAL A 170 4.50 -8.41 21.96
N SER A 171 5.59 -8.37 22.74
CA SER A 171 6.32 -9.57 23.14
C SER A 171 5.40 -10.60 23.78
N GLY A 172 5.48 -11.84 23.30
CA GLY A 172 4.65 -12.96 23.77
C GLY A 172 3.26 -13.05 23.11
N SER A 173 2.92 -12.17 22.15
CA SER A 173 1.71 -12.27 21.35
C SER A 173 2.04 -12.35 19.87
N GLN A 174 1.45 -13.30 19.17
CA GLN A 174 1.53 -13.39 17.70
C GLN A 174 0.60 -12.41 16.99
N TYR A 175 -0.34 -11.80 17.72
CA TYR A 175 -1.29 -10.83 17.19
C TYR A 175 -0.74 -9.41 17.38
N ALA A 176 -1.06 -8.55 16.42
CA ALA A 176 -0.68 -7.14 16.44
C ALA A 176 -1.81 -6.26 16.91
N PHE A 177 -1.46 -5.00 17.17
CA PHE A 177 -2.39 -3.95 17.54
C PHE A 177 -2.24 -2.76 16.58
N SER A 178 -3.35 -2.08 16.35
CA SER A 178 -3.31 -0.77 15.70
C SER A 178 -3.00 0.31 16.73
N PRO A 179 -1.87 1.01 16.65
CA PRO A 179 -1.58 2.12 17.56
C PRO A 179 -2.66 3.21 17.48
N ALA A 180 -3.21 3.44 16.30
CA ALA A 180 -4.30 4.38 16.08
C ALA A 180 -5.58 3.99 16.84
N THR A 181 -5.96 2.71 16.82
CA THR A 181 -7.15 2.22 17.53
C THR A 181 -6.93 2.22 19.03
N VAL A 182 -5.74 1.84 19.50
CA VAL A 182 -5.43 1.85 20.94
C VAL A 182 -5.53 3.27 21.51
N ALA A 183 -4.98 4.27 20.80
CA ALA A 183 -5.07 5.67 21.21
C ALA A 183 -6.46 6.27 20.99
N GLY A 184 -7.08 6.01 19.82
CA GLY A 184 -8.30 6.68 19.40
C GLY A 184 -9.60 6.06 19.89
N LEU A 185 -9.62 4.80 20.38
CA LEU A 185 -10.87 4.13 20.77
C LEU A 185 -11.61 4.83 21.93
N PRO A 186 -10.94 5.30 23.00
CA PRO A 186 -11.60 6.07 24.04
C PRO A 186 -12.24 7.36 23.50
N ASP A 187 -11.50 8.10 22.67
CA ASP A 187 -11.96 9.36 22.10
C ASP A 187 -13.13 9.16 21.13
N ALA A 188 -13.12 8.08 20.34
CA ALA A 188 -14.22 7.70 19.47
C ALA A 188 -15.51 7.40 20.26
N ARG A 189 -15.38 6.70 21.40
CA ARG A 189 -16.52 6.42 22.28
C ARG A 189 -17.06 7.69 22.92
N LEU A 190 -16.17 8.59 23.36
CA LEU A 190 -16.54 9.89 23.89
C LEU A 190 -17.28 10.72 22.83
N LEU A 191 -16.74 10.81 21.63
CA LEU A 191 -17.36 11.54 20.51
C LEU A 191 -18.76 10.96 20.17
N GLN A 192 -18.91 9.65 20.18
CA GLN A 192 -20.20 8.99 19.94
C GLN A 192 -21.24 9.36 21.02
N ALA A 193 -20.85 9.33 22.31
CA ALA A 193 -21.72 9.72 23.41
C ALA A 193 -22.10 11.21 23.32
N MET A 194 -21.14 12.09 23.02
CA MET A 194 -21.40 13.51 22.82
C MET A 194 -22.34 13.77 21.63
N SER A 195 -22.13 13.09 20.51
CA SER A 195 -22.99 13.24 19.34
C SER A 195 -24.44 12.87 19.67
N LEU A 196 -24.66 11.81 20.47
CA LEU A 196 -25.99 11.43 20.93
C LEU A 196 -26.60 12.53 21.80
N THR A 197 -25.85 13.04 22.81
CA THR A 197 -26.32 14.13 23.68
C THR A 197 -26.65 15.39 22.88
N LEU A 198 -25.82 15.75 21.87
CA LEU A 198 -26.08 16.91 21.03
C LEU A 198 -27.34 16.73 20.15
N LEU A 199 -27.56 15.51 19.63
CA LEU A 199 -28.81 15.18 18.90
C LEU A 199 -30.04 15.31 19.81
N GLU A 200 -29.98 14.74 21.00
CA GLU A 200 -31.06 14.87 22.00
C GLU A 200 -31.30 16.35 22.36
N ALA A 201 -30.24 17.11 22.63
CA ALA A 201 -30.34 18.55 22.87
C ALA A 201 -30.96 19.32 21.69
N GLY A 202 -30.63 18.92 20.47
CA GLY A 202 -31.20 19.45 19.24
C GLY A 202 -32.72 19.13 19.13
N GLU A 203 -33.11 17.91 19.41
CA GLU A 203 -34.52 17.50 19.45
C GLU A 203 -35.30 18.29 20.48
N PHE A 204 -34.77 18.45 21.71
CA PHE A 204 -35.38 19.30 22.74
C PHE A 204 -35.42 20.78 22.34
N ALA A 205 -34.49 21.25 21.57
CA ALA A 205 -34.48 22.64 21.08
C ALA A 205 -35.57 22.89 20.03
N VAL A 206 -35.87 21.89 19.17
CA VAL A 206 -36.87 21.96 18.10
C VAL A 206 -38.24 21.59 18.63
N ARG A 207 -38.33 20.62 19.55
CA ARG A 207 -39.59 20.13 20.18
C ARG A 207 -39.44 20.14 21.70
N PRO A 208 -39.47 21.32 22.32
CA PRO A 208 -39.32 21.38 23.77
C PRO A 208 -40.49 20.67 24.47
N PRO A 209 -40.22 19.92 25.54
CA PRO A 209 -41.29 19.39 26.37
C PRO A 209 -42.13 20.55 26.93
N VAL A 210 -43.40 20.33 27.03
CA VAL A 210 -44.35 21.35 27.50
C VAL A 210 -45.00 20.91 28.79
N ILE A 211 -45.27 21.87 29.62
CA ILE A 211 -46.16 21.71 30.79
C ILE A 211 -47.51 22.12 30.32
N ALA A 212 -48.49 21.21 30.48
CA ALA A 212 -49.89 21.43 30.20
C ALA A 212 -50.69 21.39 31.47
N THR A 213 -51.66 22.28 31.62
CA THR A 213 -52.59 22.25 32.74
C THR A 213 -53.68 21.25 32.40
N GLN A 214 -53.78 20.16 33.16
CA GLN A 214 -54.67 19.02 32.86
C GLN A 214 -56.15 19.42 32.78
N GLU A 215 -56.57 20.37 33.57
CA GLU A 215 -57.96 20.88 33.57
C GLU A 215 -58.29 21.79 32.38
N ALA A 216 -57.26 22.33 31.70
CA ALA A 216 -57.43 23.29 30.62
C ALA A 216 -57.43 22.67 29.22
N ILE A 217 -57.02 21.42 29.07
CA ILE A 217 -56.92 20.74 27.77
C ILE A 217 -57.93 19.63 27.69
N ARG A 218 -58.90 19.75 26.75
CA ARG A 218 -59.98 18.79 26.50
C ARG A 218 -59.74 17.85 25.33
N SER A 219 -58.63 18.03 24.55
CA SER A 219 -58.30 17.20 23.39
C SER A 219 -56.86 16.73 23.44
N ASP A 220 -56.49 15.78 22.59
CA ASP A 220 -55.06 15.42 22.38
C ASP A 220 -54.29 16.64 21.84
N ILE A 221 -53.07 16.79 22.29
CA ILE A 221 -52.17 17.85 21.85
C ILE A 221 -51.67 17.55 20.42
N ASN A 222 -52.00 18.39 19.46
CA ASN A 222 -51.59 18.24 18.09
C ASN A 222 -50.24 18.91 17.85
N TRP A 223 -49.19 18.11 17.66
CA TRP A 223 -47.79 18.58 17.52
C TRP A 223 -47.34 18.86 16.09
N PHE A 224 -48.23 18.89 15.10
CA PHE A 224 -47.87 19.17 13.72
C PHE A 224 -48.20 20.63 13.35
N PRO A 225 -47.49 21.23 12.37
CA PRO A 225 -47.76 22.59 11.91
C PRO A 225 -49.24 22.75 11.48
N GLY A 226 -49.94 23.71 12.05
CA GLY A 226 -51.36 23.92 11.79
C GLY A 226 -52.31 23.05 12.61
N GLY A 227 -51.82 22.24 13.53
CA GLY A 227 -52.64 21.46 14.46
C GLY A 227 -53.41 22.35 15.41
N ILE A 228 -54.72 22.03 15.61
CA ILE A 228 -55.60 22.77 16.51
C ILE A 228 -55.75 21.94 17.79
N THR A 229 -55.40 22.52 18.93
CA THR A 229 -55.62 21.94 20.26
C THR A 229 -56.72 22.73 20.93
N TYR A 230 -57.78 22.04 21.40
CA TYR A 230 -58.92 22.71 22.05
C TYR A 230 -58.65 22.84 23.56
N ALA A 231 -58.77 24.06 24.07
CA ALA A 231 -58.69 24.37 25.48
C ALA A 231 -60.08 24.61 26.05
N ASP A 232 -60.25 24.52 27.39
CA ASP A 232 -61.51 24.79 28.05
C ASP A 232 -61.89 26.29 27.99
N ILE A 233 -63.13 26.60 27.65
CA ILE A 233 -63.65 27.96 27.53
C ILE A 233 -63.64 28.71 28.87
N GLU A 234 -63.69 27.99 29.97
CA GLU A 234 -63.72 28.54 31.34
C GLU A 234 -62.34 28.78 31.91
N TYR A 235 -61.31 28.47 31.16
CA TYR A 235 -59.90 28.70 31.59
C TYR A 235 -59.56 30.22 31.60
N ASP A 236 -59.29 30.73 32.79
CA ASP A 236 -58.90 32.12 32.98
C ASP A 236 -57.41 32.32 32.65
N GLU A 237 -57.10 33.05 31.59
CA GLU A 237 -55.73 33.38 31.15
C GLU A 237 -54.90 34.07 32.23
N ARG A 238 -55.53 34.67 33.28
CA ARG A 238 -54.81 35.26 34.40
C ARG A 238 -54.10 34.19 35.28
N LYS A 239 -54.43 32.91 35.10
CA LYS A 239 -53.79 31.78 35.80
C LYS A 239 -52.51 31.28 35.10
N GLY A 240 -52.16 31.85 33.95
CA GLY A 240 -50.98 31.51 33.15
C GLY A 240 -51.28 30.81 31.85
N ASP A 241 -50.30 30.51 31.05
CA ASP A 241 -50.45 29.86 29.73
C ASP A 241 -50.93 28.42 29.88
N VAL A 242 -51.88 27.98 29.07
CA VAL A 242 -52.39 26.60 29.01
C VAL A 242 -51.30 25.59 28.67
N LEU A 243 -50.42 25.99 27.75
CA LEU A 243 -49.25 25.24 27.32
C LEU A 243 -48.02 26.12 27.47
N ARG A 244 -47.10 25.69 28.31
CA ARG A 244 -45.83 26.39 28.48
C ARG A 244 -44.67 25.49 28.13
N PRO A 245 -43.83 25.86 27.14
CA PRO A 245 -42.61 25.09 26.86
C PRO A 245 -41.65 25.20 28.06
N ILE A 246 -41.02 24.08 28.42
CA ILE A 246 -39.96 24.07 29.43
C ILE A 246 -38.74 24.71 28.73
N SER A 247 -38.42 25.94 29.17
CA SER A 247 -37.22 26.61 28.69
C SER A 247 -35.98 25.90 29.22
N GLN A 248 -35.24 25.26 28.33
CA GLN A 248 -33.92 24.73 28.67
C GLN A 248 -32.87 25.75 28.27
N ASP A 249 -31.81 25.83 29.08
CA ASP A 249 -30.62 26.59 28.73
C ASP A 249 -29.92 25.95 27.53
N LYS A 250 -29.84 26.69 26.43
CA LYS A 250 -29.20 26.25 25.18
C LYS A 250 -27.73 26.67 25.06
N SER A 251 -27.21 27.34 26.08
CA SER A 251 -25.82 27.87 26.08
C SER A 251 -24.76 26.78 25.98
N GLY A 252 -25.06 25.55 26.42
CA GLY A 252 -24.16 24.41 26.32
C GLY A 252 -24.04 23.80 24.92
N ILE A 253 -24.98 24.04 23.98
CA ILE A 253 -24.94 23.42 22.65
C ILE A 253 -23.73 23.88 21.82
N PRO A 254 -23.40 25.19 21.71
CA PRO A 254 -22.20 25.64 20.99
C PRO A 254 -20.92 25.06 21.56
N PHE A 255 -20.79 25.05 22.90
CA PHE A 255 -19.64 24.42 23.56
C PHE A 255 -19.51 22.92 23.25
N GLY A 256 -20.64 22.20 23.26
CA GLY A 256 -20.63 20.78 22.88
C GLY A 256 -20.20 20.53 21.43
N ILE A 257 -20.58 21.43 20.49
CA ILE A 257 -20.16 21.35 19.09
C ILE A 257 -18.64 21.59 18.96
N GLU A 258 -18.12 22.64 19.62
CA GLU A 258 -16.70 22.96 19.62
C GLU A 258 -15.86 21.81 20.19
N PHE A 259 -16.28 21.28 21.35
CA PHE A 259 -15.60 20.14 21.96
C PHE A 259 -15.68 18.86 21.10
N ALA A 260 -16.78 18.62 20.40
CA ALA A 260 -16.88 17.50 19.44
C ALA A 260 -15.94 17.69 18.24
N GLN A 261 -15.69 18.92 17.82
CA GLN A 261 -14.72 19.23 16.77
C GLN A 261 -13.28 18.95 17.22
N ASP A 262 -12.91 19.36 18.42
CA ASP A 262 -11.60 19.05 19.01
C ASP A 262 -11.37 17.54 19.11
N GLN A 263 -12.40 16.78 19.53
CA GLN A 263 -12.31 15.32 19.59
C GLN A 263 -12.12 14.69 18.18
N LYS A 264 -12.74 15.23 17.15
CA LYS A 264 -12.52 14.77 15.75
C LYS A 264 -11.08 15.02 15.30
N GLU A 265 -10.51 16.17 15.67
CA GLU A 265 -9.11 16.51 15.34
C GLU A 265 -8.12 15.60 16.10
N MET A 266 -8.40 15.28 17.36
CA MET A 266 -7.61 14.30 18.11
C MET A 266 -7.68 12.91 17.49
N LEU A 267 -8.86 12.46 17.06
CA LEU A 267 -9.02 11.20 16.35
C LEU A 267 -8.28 11.20 15.01
N ALA A 268 -8.36 12.28 14.23
CA ALA A 268 -7.62 12.42 12.98
C ALA A 268 -6.09 12.34 13.22
N ALA A 269 -5.61 12.94 14.30
CA ALA A 269 -4.21 12.87 14.70
C ALA A 269 -3.81 11.45 15.13
N ALA A 270 -4.67 10.72 15.85
CA ALA A 270 -4.44 9.33 16.25
C ALA A 270 -4.29 8.39 15.04
N PHE A 271 -5.04 8.63 13.95
CA PHE A 271 -4.92 7.91 12.68
C PHE A 271 -3.86 8.51 11.73
N TYR A 272 -3.03 9.43 12.23
CA TYR A 272 -1.93 10.05 11.47
C TYR A 272 -2.36 10.77 10.17
N ILE A 273 -3.63 11.13 10.03
CA ILE A 273 -4.16 11.79 8.83
C ILE A 273 -3.40 13.10 8.56
N ASN A 274 -3.09 13.86 9.60
CA ASN A 274 -2.33 15.10 9.52
C ASN A 274 -0.84 14.90 9.13
N LYS A 275 -0.32 13.68 9.29
CA LYS A 275 1.04 13.30 8.92
C LYS A 275 1.15 12.69 7.53
N LEU A 276 0.02 12.37 6.89
CA LEU A 276 -0.04 11.85 5.53
C LEU A 276 -0.01 12.94 4.45
N THR A 277 -0.30 14.19 4.85
CA THR A 277 -0.28 15.33 3.94
C THR A 277 0.92 16.21 4.24
N LEU A 278 1.78 16.41 3.24
CA LEU A 278 2.81 17.44 3.31
C LEU A 278 2.11 18.79 3.54
N PRO A 279 2.55 19.55 4.57
CA PRO A 279 1.97 20.87 4.77
C PRO A 279 2.18 21.72 3.52
N PRO A 280 1.13 22.42 3.04
CA PRO A 280 1.23 23.21 1.83
C PRO A 280 2.31 24.28 2.00
N PRO A 281 3.15 24.53 0.97
CA PRO A 281 4.13 25.59 1.04
C PRO A 281 3.41 26.94 1.21
N THR A 282 3.74 27.67 2.25
CA THR A 282 3.32 29.06 2.41
C THR A 282 4.06 29.94 1.40
N ALA A 283 3.39 30.94 0.84
CA ALA A 283 3.90 31.77 -0.27
C ALA A 283 5.23 32.51 -0.01
N GLU A 284 5.69 32.53 1.24
CA GLU A 284 6.90 33.23 1.69
C GLU A 284 8.07 32.29 2.01
N MET A 285 7.96 30.98 1.74
CA MET A 285 9.01 30.01 2.12
C MET A 285 10.09 29.91 1.09
N THR A 286 11.35 29.89 1.55
CA THR A 286 12.50 29.62 0.69
C THR A 286 12.58 28.12 0.34
N ALA A 287 13.22 27.77 -0.79
CA ALA A 287 13.44 26.40 -1.20
C ALA A 287 14.19 25.58 -0.11
N TYR A 288 15.07 26.21 0.65
CA TYR A 288 15.79 25.60 1.76
C TYR A 288 14.83 25.22 2.93
N GLU A 289 13.93 26.11 3.32
CA GLU A 289 12.94 25.85 4.37
C GLU A 289 11.96 24.72 3.97
N VAL A 290 11.58 24.68 2.70
CA VAL A 290 10.75 23.57 2.16
C VAL A 290 11.53 22.25 2.28
N GLY A 291 12.82 22.23 1.93
CA GLY A 291 13.68 21.06 2.07
C GLY A 291 13.80 20.58 3.53
N GLN A 292 14.01 21.47 4.48
CA GLN A 292 14.10 21.14 5.90
C GLN A 292 12.78 20.58 6.45
N ARG A 293 11.64 21.13 6.05
CA ARG A 293 10.31 20.62 6.46
C ARG A 293 10.02 19.24 5.86
N VAL A 294 10.43 19.00 4.63
CA VAL A 294 10.32 17.66 4.01
C VAL A 294 11.17 16.65 4.77
N GLU A 295 12.39 17.00 5.16
CA GLU A 295 13.24 16.11 5.97
C GLU A 295 12.65 15.83 7.35
N GLU A 296 12.10 16.83 8.03
CA GLU A 296 11.45 16.67 9.32
C GLU A 296 10.21 15.78 9.20
N TYR A 297 9.41 16.01 8.16
CA TYR A 297 8.25 15.17 7.82
C TYR A 297 8.66 13.71 7.58
N ILE A 298 9.66 13.47 6.74
CA ILE A 298 10.19 12.13 6.45
C ILE A 298 10.63 11.44 7.75
N ARG A 299 11.44 12.13 8.57
CA ARG A 299 11.95 11.59 9.83
C ARG A 299 10.84 11.24 10.82
N SER A 300 9.75 11.99 10.83
CA SER A 300 8.62 11.75 11.73
C SER A 300 7.64 10.70 11.23
N ALA A 301 7.49 10.57 9.90
CA ALA A 301 6.51 9.69 9.26
C ALA A 301 7.07 8.28 8.98
N LEU A 302 8.34 8.18 8.56
CA LEU A 302 8.95 6.92 8.15
C LEU A 302 8.78 5.78 9.18
N PRO A 303 9.08 5.94 10.48
CA PRO A 303 8.95 4.85 11.44
C PRO A 303 7.52 4.34 11.64
N LEU A 304 6.52 5.17 11.29
CA LEU A 304 5.10 4.80 11.40
C LEU A 304 4.65 3.95 10.22
N PHE A 305 5.22 4.19 9.03
CA PHE A 305 4.83 3.54 7.78
C PHE A 305 5.75 2.42 7.35
N GLU A 306 6.95 2.31 7.95
CA GLU A 306 7.90 1.22 7.67
C GLU A 306 7.27 -0.19 7.77
N PRO A 307 6.45 -0.53 8.78
CA PRO A 307 5.78 -1.82 8.82
C PRO A 307 4.80 -2.04 7.67
N MET A 308 4.18 -0.98 7.13
CA MET A 308 3.32 -1.09 5.96
C MET A 308 4.13 -1.36 4.70
N GLU A 309 5.29 -0.74 4.55
CA GLU A 309 6.14 -0.96 3.38
C GLU A 309 6.77 -2.35 3.40
N THR A 310 7.34 -2.76 4.52
CA THR A 310 8.09 -4.02 4.60
C THR A 310 7.17 -5.24 4.70
N GLN A 311 6.23 -5.26 5.63
CA GLN A 311 5.42 -6.44 5.89
C GLN A 311 4.17 -6.53 5.01
N TYR A 312 3.53 -5.39 4.71
CA TYR A 312 2.31 -5.39 3.93
C TYR A 312 2.61 -5.36 2.43
N ASN A 313 3.18 -4.27 1.93
CA ASN A 313 3.49 -4.13 0.52
C ASN A 313 4.60 -5.09 0.08
N GLY A 314 5.70 -5.15 0.85
CA GLY A 314 6.83 -6.05 0.60
C GLY A 314 6.36 -7.50 0.57
N GLY A 315 5.70 -7.95 1.63
CA GLY A 315 5.20 -9.33 1.71
C GLY A 315 4.27 -9.71 0.55
N ILE A 316 3.35 -8.83 0.14
CA ILE A 316 2.47 -9.09 -1.01
C ILE A 316 3.28 -9.17 -2.31
N CYS A 317 4.19 -8.22 -2.55
CA CYS A 317 4.93 -8.14 -3.81
C CYS A 317 5.95 -9.26 -3.96
N GLU A 318 6.76 -9.53 -2.94
CA GLU A 318 7.78 -10.59 -2.94
C GLU A 318 7.18 -11.97 -3.12
N ASP A 319 6.15 -12.24 -2.37
CA ASP A 319 5.45 -13.52 -2.46
C ASP A 319 4.73 -13.69 -3.80
N THR A 320 4.15 -12.61 -4.36
CA THR A 320 3.54 -12.62 -5.69
C THR A 320 4.59 -12.86 -6.76
N PHE A 321 5.76 -12.20 -6.63
CA PHE A 321 6.89 -12.41 -7.52
C PHE A 321 7.30 -13.88 -7.55
N SER A 322 7.47 -14.49 -6.37
CA SER A 322 7.83 -15.90 -6.24
C SER A 322 6.84 -16.84 -6.90
N VAL A 323 5.54 -16.55 -6.77
CA VAL A 323 4.46 -17.34 -7.40
C VAL A 323 4.49 -17.19 -8.92
N LEU A 324 4.64 -15.98 -9.44
CA LEU A 324 4.68 -15.69 -10.87
C LEU A 324 5.95 -16.22 -11.54
N LEU A 325 7.10 -16.14 -10.85
CA LEU A 325 8.36 -16.71 -11.31
C LEU A 325 8.25 -18.22 -11.53
N LYS A 326 7.69 -18.93 -10.56
CA LYS A 326 7.46 -20.38 -10.62
C LYS A 326 6.41 -20.77 -11.67
N ALA A 327 5.44 -19.90 -11.93
CA ALA A 327 4.46 -20.08 -12.99
C ALA A 327 5.03 -19.76 -14.39
N GLY A 328 6.27 -19.27 -14.51
CA GLY A 328 6.93 -18.95 -15.78
C GLY A 328 6.42 -17.69 -16.47
N VAL A 329 5.75 -16.79 -15.74
CA VAL A 329 5.17 -15.55 -16.30
C VAL A 329 6.25 -14.60 -16.79
N PHE A 330 7.44 -14.63 -16.18
CA PHE A 330 8.57 -13.76 -16.55
C PHE A 330 9.42 -14.31 -17.70
N GLY A 331 9.09 -15.47 -18.25
CA GLY A 331 9.84 -16.15 -19.29
C GLY A 331 10.57 -17.39 -18.77
N PRO A 332 11.28 -18.10 -19.66
CA PRO A 332 12.05 -19.28 -19.29
C PRO A 332 13.24 -18.89 -18.38
N VAL A 333 13.62 -19.79 -17.48
CA VAL A 333 14.70 -19.57 -16.51
C VAL A 333 16.04 -19.21 -17.18
N GLN A 334 16.25 -19.65 -18.42
CA GLN A 334 17.46 -19.37 -19.20
C GLN A 334 17.59 -17.89 -19.63
N GLU A 335 16.47 -17.16 -19.67
CA GLU A 335 16.48 -15.73 -19.98
C GLU A 335 16.78 -14.85 -18.74
N ILE A 336 16.81 -15.46 -17.55
CA ILE A 336 17.18 -14.74 -16.33
C ILE A 336 18.70 -14.52 -16.33
N PRO A 337 19.18 -13.27 -16.20
CA PRO A 337 20.61 -12.99 -16.10
C PRO A 337 21.28 -13.81 -14.99
N GLU A 338 22.48 -14.33 -15.26
CA GLU A 338 23.22 -15.18 -14.31
C GLU A 338 23.42 -14.50 -12.94
N GLU A 339 23.60 -13.19 -12.95
CA GLU A 339 23.75 -12.38 -11.74
C GLU A 339 22.53 -12.42 -10.79
N LEU A 340 21.34 -12.66 -11.33
CA LEU A 340 20.08 -12.72 -10.56
C LEU A 340 19.71 -14.13 -10.14
N GLN A 341 20.35 -15.14 -10.70
CA GLN A 341 20.03 -16.53 -10.38
C GLN A 341 20.48 -16.88 -8.95
N GLY A 342 19.49 -17.35 -8.14
CA GLY A 342 19.74 -17.75 -6.76
C GLY A 342 19.89 -16.60 -5.76
N ARG A 343 19.60 -15.36 -6.16
CA ARG A 343 19.52 -14.20 -5.28
C ARG A 343 18.08 -13.88 -4.90
N ASP A 344 17.90 -13.38 -3.69
CA ASP A 344 16.61 -12.86 -3.26
C ASP A 344 16.35 -11.48 -3.90
N VAL A 345 15.10 -11.25 -4.29
CA VAL A 345 14.65 -9.98 -4.90
C VAL A 345 13.91 -9.18 -3.84
N GLU A 346 14.43 -8.00 -3.55
CA GLU A 346 13.81 -7.02 -2.67
C GLU A 346 13.06 -5.97 -3.49
N PHE A 347 11.85 -5.62 -3.06
CA PHE A 347 11.05 -4.60 -3.73
C PHE A 347 11.26 -3.24 -3.08
N LYS A 348 11.63 -2.27 -3.90
CA LYS A 348 11.67 -0.87 -3.51
C LYS A 348 10.36 -0.20 -3.91
N PHE A 349 9.64 0.33 -2.93
CA PHE A 349 8.37 0.99 -3.17
C PHE A 349 8.59 2.47 -3.45
N ILE A 350 8.02 2.94 -4.57
CA ILE A 350 8.02 4.36 -4.92
C ILE A 350 6.80 4.97 -4.22
N SER A 351 7.03 5.58 -3.06
CA SER A 351 6.04 6.38 -2.35
C SER A 351 6.39 7.87 -2.49
N PRO A 352 5.44 8.80 -2.32
CA PRO A 352 5.75 10.23 -2.29
C PRO A 352 6.84 10.59 -1.28
N LEU A 353 6.98 9.78 -0.23
CA LEU A 353 8.03 9.90 0.78
C LEU A 353 9.40 9.49 0.22
N HIS A 354 9.47 8.36 -0.47
CA HIS A 354 10.69 7.90 -1.14
C HIS A 354 11.08 8.81 -2.30
N ASP A 355 10.10 9.24 -3.11
CA ASP A 355 10.33 10.22 -4.18
C ASP A 355 10.98 11.51 -3.64
N ALA A 356 10.56 11.97 -2.47
CA ALA A 356 11.16 13.15 -1.84
C ALA A 356 12.62 12.90 -1.43
N ILE A 357 12.96 11.70 -0.95
CA ILE A 357 14.33 11.29 -0.59
C ILE A 357 15.19 11.17 -1.85
N GLU A 358 14.68 10.54 -2.90
CA GLU A 358 15.41 10.26 -4.13
C GLU A 358 15.66 11.52 -4.97
N ARG A 359 14.68 12.43 -5.04
CA ARG A 359 14.86 13.75 -5.65
C ARG A 359 15.98 14.58 -5.00
N LYS A 360 16.26 14.32 -3.71
CA LYS A 360 17.41 14.92 -3.04
C LYS A 360 18.73 14.48 -3.67
N GLN A 361 18.87 13.24 -4.13
CA GLN A 361 20.08 12.78 -4.82
C GLN A 361 20.29 13.53 -6.14
N ALA A 362 19.21 13.74 -6.90
CA ALA A 362 19.26 14.53 -8.13
C ALA A 362 19.59 16.01 -7.86
N SER A 363 19.01 16.62 -6.80
CA SER A 363 19.36 17.99 -6.43
C SER A 363 20.83 18.10 -5.97
N THR A 364 21.32 17.11 -5.22
CA THR A 364 22.73 17.05 -4.81
C THR A 364 23.67 16.94 -6.00
N PHE A 365 23.30 16.17 -7.04
CA PHE A 365 24.07 16.11 -8.28
C PHE A 365 24.12 17.49 -9.00
N LEU A 366 22.98 18.17 -9.11
CA LEU A 366 22.91 19.50 -9.73
C LEU A 366 23.76 20.53 -8.95
N GLU A 367 23.66 20.54 -7.63
CA GLU A 367 24.48 21.41 -6.77
C GLU A 367 25.98 21.08 -6.90
N SER A 368 26.33 19.79 -6.87
CA SER A 368 27.71 19.33 -7.03
C SER A 368 28.26 19.67 -8.40
N SER A 369 27.48 19.53 -9.47
CA SER A 369 27.87 19.88 -10.82
C SER A 369 28.14 21.38 -11.01
N GLN A 370 27.30 22.23 -10.35
CA GLN A 370 27.52 23.69 -10.32
C GLN A 370 28.78 24.07 -9.56
N LEU A 371 29.06 23.41 -8.43
CA LEU A 371 30.26 23.63 -7.64
C LEU A 371 31.51 23.25 -8.45
N ILE A 372 31.48 22.13 -9.15
CA ILE A 372 32.58 21.69 -10.02
C ILE A 372 32.78 22.64 -11.21
N ALA A 373 31.69 23.08 -11.85
CA ALA A 373 31.75 24.05 -12.95
C ALA A 373 32.38 25.38 -12.50
N ASN A 374 32.07 25.83 -11.28
CA ASN A 374 32.70 27.01 -10.68
C ASN A 374 34.18 26.76 -10.35
N ALA A 375 34.54 25.58 -9.82
CA ALA A 375 35.87 25.20 -9.48
C ALA A 375 36.76 25.05 -10.76
N MET A 376 36.22 24.51 -11.86
CA MET A 376 36.89 24.41 -13.16
C MET A 376 37.31 25.75 -13.72
N SER A 377 36.60 26.83 -13.41
CA SER A 377 37.00 28.19 -13.83
C SER A 377 38.25 28.67 -13.11
N LEU A 378 38.59 28.09 -11.97
CA LEU A 378 39.79 28.38 -11.17
C LEU A 378 40.95 27.42 -11.50
N ASP A 379 40.61 26.13 -11.61
CA ASP A 379 41.58 25.06 -11.95
C ASP A 379 40.89 23.96 -12.79
N PRO A 380 41.26 23.82 -14.09
CA PRO A 380 40.66 22.80 -14.96
C PRO A 380 40.88 21.36 -14.50
N SER A 381 41.87 21.09 -13.63
CA SER A 381 42.16 19.73 -13.13
C SER A 381 41.10 19.22 -12.15
N THR A 382 40.26 20.10 -11.64
CA THR A 382 39.21 19.76 -10.65
C THR A 382 38.11 18.84 -11.20
N VAL A 383 37.95 18.73 -12.52
CA VAL A 383 37.01 17.78 -13.17
C VAL A 383 37.24 16.34 -12.76
N VAL A 384 38.55 15.97 -12.53
CA VAL A 384 38.92 14.59 -12.18
C VAL A 384 38.48 14.20 -10.76
N THR A 385 38.04 15.16 -9.95
CA THR A 385 37.65 14.92 -8.55
C THR A 385 36.33 14.14 -8.42
N MET A 386 35.45 14.16 -9.44
CA MET A 386 34.16 13.51 -9.44
C MET A 386 33.97 12.64 -10.66
N ASP A 387 33.54 11.40 -10.45
CA ASP A 387 33.06 10.53 -11.52
C ASP A 387 31.69 11.01 -11.98
N ILE A 388 31.70 11.87 -12.99
CA ILE A 388 30.49 12.49 -13.55
C ILE A 388 29.52 11.43 -14.13
N HIS A 389 30.09 10.37 -14.75
CA HIS A 389 29.25 9.31 -15.34
C HIS A 389 28.48 8.51 -14.28
N LYS A 390 29.16 8.17 -13.17
CA LYS A 390 28.54 7.48 -12.06
C LYS A 390 27.51 8.36 -11.37
N ALA A 391 27.89 9.58 -11.01
CA ALA A 391 27.02 10.53 -10.33
C ALA A 391 25.77 10.90 -11.16
N LEU A 392 25.91 11.02 -12.49
CA LEU A 392 24.78 11.26 -13.39
C LEU A 392 23.83 10.05 -13.42
N ARG A 393 24.35 8.82 -13.41
CA ARG A 393 23.53 7.61 -13.36
C ARG A 393 22.77 7.49 -12.05
N ASP A 394 23.45 7.70 -10.93
CA ASP A 394 22.80 7.70 -9.61
C ASP A 394 21.70 8.77 -9.53
N ALA A 395 21.92 9.93 -10.14
CA ALA A 395 20.91 10.98 -10.23
C ALA A 395 19.73 10.61 -11.15
N LEU A 396 19.99 9.95 -12.30
CA LEU A 396 18.95 9.46 -13.21
C LEU A 396 18.14 8.33 -12.57
N ASP A 397 18.79 7.40 -11.89
CA ASP A 397 18.12 6.35 -11.11
C ASP A 397 17.27 6.98 -9.99
N GLY A 398 17.75 8.05 -9.33
CA GLY A 398 17.04 8.78 -8.27
C GLY A 398 15.82 9.59 -8.72
N ILE A 399 15.75 10.00 -9.99
CA ILE A 399 14.53 10.61 -10.57
C ILE A 399 13.59 9.60 -11.23
N GLY A 400 13.94 8.30 -11.17
CA GLY A 400 13.12 7.23 -11.75
C GLY A 400 13.17 7.14 -13.27
N ALA A 401 14.30 7.50 -13.91
CA ALA A 401 14.47 7.32 -15.33
C ALA A 401 14.44 5.84 -15.72
N GLU A 402 13.68 5.50 -16.77
CA GLU A 402 13.58 4.09 -17.23
C GLU A 402 14.95 3.54 -17.63
N ALA A 403 15.28 2.31 -17.23
CA ALA A 403 16.56 1.67 -17.51
C ALA A 403 16.85 1.54 -19.03
N ASP A 404 15.80 1.49 -19.84
CA ASP A 404 15.89 1.43 -21.30
C ASP A 404 16.46 2.72 -21.92
N TRP A 405 16.40 3.86 -21.21
CA TRP A 405 16.94 5.13 -21.69
C TRP A 405 18.45 5.25 -21.44
N ILE A 406 18.97 4.44 -20.51
CA ILE A 406 20.34 4.52 -20.06
C ILE A 406 21.16 3.45 -20.76
N ARG A 407 22.18 3.87 -21.51
CA ARG A 407 23.12 2.94 -22.16
C ARG A 407 24.06 2.28 -21.13
N SER A 408 24.51 1.05 -21.41
CA SER A 408 25.51 0.39 -20.57
C SER A 408 26.83 1.17 -20.54
N MET A 409 27.63 1.01 -19.48
CA MET A 409 28.97 1.66 -19.39
C MET A 409 29.87 1.24 -20.54
N GLU A 410 29.80 -0.04 -20.93
CA GLU A 410 30.56 -0.59 -22.04
C GLU A 410 30.20 0.08 -23.37
N ALA A 411 28.88 0.23 -23.64
CA ALA A 411 28.43 0.92 -24.85
C ALA A 411 28.82 2.42 -24.88
N VAL A 412 28.81 3.06 -23.69
CA VAL A 412 29.26 4.46 -23.60
C VAL A 412 30.77 4.56 -23.85
N GLN A 413 31.58 3.65 -23.27
CA GLN A 413 33.02 3.61 -23.47
C GLN A 413 33.38 3.32 -24.94
N GLU A 414 32.67 2.43 -25.61
CA GLU A 414 32.83 2.09 -27.01
C GLU A 414 32.57 3.31 -27.90
N ILE A 415 31.47 4.04 -27.67
CA ILE A 415 31.13 5.27 -28.41
C ILE A 415 32.17 6.36 -28.18
N VAL A 416 32.64 6.53 -26.92
CA VAL A 416 33.66 7.52 -26.59
C VAL A 416 34.99 7.16 -27.28
N ALA A 417 35.36 5.88 -27.28
CA ALA A 417 36.56 5.41 -27.97
C ALA A 417 36.48 5.62 -29.50
N GLU A 418 35.32 5.34 -30.11
CA GLU A 418 35.11 5.65 -31.53
C GLU A 418 35.20 7.15 -31.83
N GLN A 419 34.61 8.00 -30.97
CA GLN A 419 34.70 9.46 -31.13
C GLN A 419 36.13 9.97 -30.99
N GLN A 420 36.90 9.44 -30.05
CA GLN A 420 38.32 9.78 -29.91
C GLN A 420 39.16 9.37 -31.14
N GLN A 421 38.93 8.16 -31.65
CA GLN A 421 39.60 7.70 -32.88
C GLN A 421 39.23 8.57 -34.10
N MET A 422 37.94 8.97 -34.21
CA MET A 422 37.53 9.89 -35.27
C MET A 422 38.12 11.30 -35.12
N ALA A 423 38.26 11.78 -33.88
CA ALA A 423 38.89 13.08 -33.61
C ALA A 423 40.37 13.04 -33.94
N GLU A 424 41.10 12.01 -33.52
CA GLU A 424 42.51 11.80 -33.85
C GLU A 424 42.74 11.64 -35.38
N ALA A 425 41.84 10.92 -36.05
CA ALA A 425 41.91 10.78 -37.52
C ALA A 425 41.68 12.13 -38.24
N LYS A 426 40.76 12.96 -37.73
CA LYS A 426 40.53 14.32 -38.27
C LYS A 426 41.71 15.25 -38.03
N GLU A 427 42.32 15.20 -36.84
CA GLU A 427 43.51 15.98 -36.55
C GLU A 427 44.73 15.54 -37.40
N ALA A 428 44.90 14.23 -37.57
CA ALA A 428 45.92 13.69 -38.44
C ALA A 428 45.70 14.11 -39.90
N MET A 429 44.47 14.13 -40.42
CA MET A 429 44.16 14.64 -41.75
C MET A 429 44.43 16.16 -41.86
N ALA A 430 44.03 16.95 -40.87
CA ALA A 430 44.29 18.39 -40.85
C ALA A 430 45.80 18.71 -40.83
N MET A 431 46.57 17.94 -40.03
CA MET A 431 48.06 18.07 -40.05
C MET A 431 48.69 17.64 -41.39
N ALA A 432 48.16 16.60 -42.04
CA ALA A 432 48.63 16.19 -43.35
C ALA A 432 48.28 17.21 -44.44
N GLU A 433 47.14 17.84 -44.38
CA GLU A 433 46.75 18.95 -45.27
C GLU A 433 47.66 20.19 -45.08
N GLN A 434 47.92 20.56 -43.80
CA GLN A 434 48.85 21.65 -43.49
C GLN A 434 50.30 21.35 -43.93
N ALA A 435 50.77 20.12 -43.74
CA ALA A 435 52.10 19.70 -44.23
C ALA A 435 52.14 19.68 -45.77
N GLY A 436 51.08 19.28 -46.43
CA GLY A 436 50.88 19.29 -47.87
C GLY A 436 50.91 20.72 -48.49
N SER A 437 50.24 21.68 -47.82
CA SER A 437 50.21 23.08 -48.21
C SER A 437 51.56 23.76 -47.98
N ALA A 438 52.21 23.49 -46.85
CA ALA A 438 53.59 23.99 -46.57
C ALA A 438 54.64 23.43 -47.55
N ALA A 439 54.57 22.15 -47.94
CA ALA A 439 55.40 21.54 -48.94
C ALA A 439 55.16 22.12 -50.34
N LYS A 440 53.93 22.53 -50.67
CA LYS A 440 53.60 23.20 -51.91
C LYS A 440 54.16 24.62 -51.96
N GLU A 441 54.01 25.39 -50.87
CA GLU A 441 54.65 26.73 -50.75
C GLU A 441 56.16 26.70 -50.79
N MET A 442 56.82 25.70 -50.19
CA MET A 442 58.28 25.53 -50.32
C MET A 442 58.67 25.17 -51.71
N ARG A 443 57.89 24.42 -52.44
CA ARG A 443 58.22 24.06 -53.83
C ARG A 443 58.02 25.26 -54.76
N ASP A 444 57.06 26.06 -54.60
CA ASP A 444 56.78 27.30 -55.35
C ASP A 444 57.85 28.36 -55.03
N ALA A 445 58.41 28.39 -53.83
CA ALA A 445 59.53 29.29 -53.44
C ALA A 445 60.87 28.84 -53.93
N THR A 446 61.05 27.59 -54.37
CA THR A 446 62.36 27.08 -54.94
C THR A 446 62.41 27.13 -56.46
N GLU A 447 61.26 27.41 -57.14
CA GLU A 447 61.18 27.58 -58.59
C GLU A 447 61.18 29.08 -59.05
N GLN A 448 61.30 30.04 -58.09
CA GLN A 448 61.64 31.43 -58.38
C GLN A 448 63.12 31.72 -58.07
#